data_e0ae529e358ae540e828832b861656c5
#
_entry.id   e0ae529e358ae540e828832b861656c5
#
_cell.length_a   1.000
_cell.length_b   1.000
_cell.length_c   1.000
_cell.angle_alpha   90.00
_cell.angle_beta   90.00
_cell.angle_gamma   90.00
#
_symmetry.space_group_name_H-M   'P 1'
#
loop_
_entity.id
_entity.type
_entity.pdbx_description
1 polymer ?
#
loop_
_entity_poly.entity_id
_entity_poly.type
_entity_poly.pdbx_seq_one_letter_code
_entity_poly.pdbx_strand_id
1 'polypeptide(L)'
;MGPGRWAPATVSPTNQWADLHALSWSSSLPXKHLEQPTEQLLPASLLLAMAWWCLTLLLIGTLLAVSQPVLTQPDALLVFPGQVAQISCMLSPRHATIQDYGVSWYQQRPGSAPRYLLYYRSEEDHHRPPDIPDRFSAAIDAAHNACILIISPVQPEDDADYYCSVGYVS
;
A
#
# COMPACT_ATOMS: atom_id res chain seq x y z
N MET A 1 -20.76 -27.29 25.48
CA MET A 1 -19.66 -26.97 24.55
C MET A 1 -19.41 -25.45 24.64
N GLY A 2 -18.31 -25.05 25.26
CA GLY A 2 -17.99 -23.63 25.49
C GLY A 2 -17.13 -23.04 24.38
N PRO A 3 -17.21 -21.74 24.12
CA PRO A 3 -16.40 -21.13 23.08
C PRO A 3 -14.92 -21.12 23.47
N GLY A 4 -14.08 -21.59 22.56
CA GLY A 4 -12.63 -21.59 22.74
C GLY A 4 -12.06 -20.19 22.69
N ARG A 5 -11.33 -19.83 23.73
CA ARG A 5 -10.65 -18.54 23.82
C ARG A 5 -9.29 -18.64 23.16
N TRP A 6 -9.08 -17.89 22.08
CA TRP A 6 -7.79 -17.81 21.39
C TRP A 6 -6.95 -16.68 22.01
N ALA A 7 -5.78 -17.02 22.53
CA ALA A 7 -4.84 -16.02 23.04
C ALA A 7 -3.85 -15.63 21.93
N PRO A 8 -3.52 -14.36 21.78
CA PRO A 8 -2.50 -13.97 20.79
C PRO A 8 -1.10 -14.39 21.23
N ALA A 9 -0.35 -14.95 20.29
CA ALA A 9 1.04 -15.33 20.52
C ALA A 9 1.92 -14.10 20.49
N THR A 10 2.56 -13.78 21.62
CA THR A 10 3.57 -12.71 21.68
C THR A 10 4.92 -13.26 21.20
N VAL A 11 5.43 -12.71 20.14
CA VAL A 11 6.79 -13.02 19.65
C VAL A 11 7.76 -12.02 20.27
N SER A 12 8.66 -12.50 21.13
CA SER A 12 9.75 -11.67 21.67
C SER A 12 10.93 -11.64 20.69
N PRO A 13 11.42 -10.46 20.33
CA PRO A 13 12.65 -10.39 19.55
C PRO A 13 13.86 -10.62 20.44
N THR A 14 14.51 -11.76 20.28
CA THR A 14 15.80 -12.00 20.92
C THR A 14 16.91 -11.41 20.07
N ASN A 15 17.51 -10.33 20.56
CA ASN A 15 18.68 -9.73 19.96
C ASN A 15 19.90 -10.57 20.33
N GLN A 16 20.33 -11.43 19.42
CA GLN A 16 21.44 -12.35 19.63
C GLN A 16 22.67 -11.99 18.78
N TRP A 17 23.07 -10.71 18.84
CA TRP A 17 24.27 -10.29 18.09
C TRP A 17 25.28 -9.50 18.95
N ALA A 18 25.27 -9.65 20.27
CA ALA A 18 26.08 -8.78 21.15
C ALA A 18 27.21 -9.46 21.90
N ASP A 19 27.72 -10.62 21.45
CA ASP A 19 28.83 -11.25 22.16
C ASP A 19 29.82 -11.93 21.22
N LEU A 20 30.60 -11.14 20.52
CA LEU A 20 31.86 -11.61 19.92
C LEU A 20 32.72 -10.38 19.63
N HIS A 21 33.69 -10.12 20.44
CA HIS A 21 34.97 -9.47 20.15
C HIS A 21 35.54 -8.79 21.40
N ALA A 22 36.05 -9.61 22.29
CA ALA A 22 37.04 -9.16 23.27
C ALA A 22 38.29 -10.01 23.06
N LEU A 23 39.05 -9.69 22.04
CA LEU A 23 40.43 -10.22 21.93
C LEU A 23 41.41 -9.07 22.16
N SER A 24 42.04 -9.15 23.34
CA SER A 24 43.09 -8.23 23.75
C SER A 24 44.34 -8.46 22.90
N TRP A 25 44.71 -7.48 22.11
CA TRP A 25 46.00 -7.47 21.42
C TRP A 25 46.90 -6.47 22.15
N SER A 26 47.81 -6.99 22.97
CA SER A 26 48.91 -6.21 23.55
C SER A 26 50.12 -6.32 22.64
N SER A 27 50.41 -5.28 21.89
CA SER A 27 51.65 -5.19 21.16
C SER A 27 52.23 -3.78 21.35
N SER A 28 53.38 -3.74 22.00
CA SER A 28 54.20 -2.56 22.20
C SER A 28 54.82 -2.11 20.88
N LEU A 29 54.42 -0.95 20.37
CA LEU A 29 55.02 -0.32 19.19
C LEU A 29 55.82 0.91 19.57
N PRO A 30 56.98 1.17 18.94
CA PRO A 30 57.84 2.32 19.26
C PRO A 30 57.26 3.63 18.70
N UNK A 31 57.22 4.70 19.27
CA UNK A 31 56.78 5.74 19.04
C UNK A 31 57.29 6.30 17.97
N LYS A 32 56.84 6.22 17.09
CA LYS A 32 57.17 7.06 15.95
C LYS A 32 56.49 8.43 16.12
N HIS A 33 57.29 9.39 15.90
CA HIS A 33 56.93 10.82 15.89
C HIS A 33 55.61 11.04 15.16
N LEU A 34 54.57 11.40 15.89
CA LEU A 34 53.28 11.75 15.32
C LEU A 34 53.37 13.17 14.72
N GLU A 35 53.57 13.24 13.45
CA GLU A 35 53.27 14.47 12.74
C GLU A 35 51.74 14.65 12.84
N GLN A 36 51.33 15.68 13.51
CA GLN A 36 49.92 16.08 13.58
C GLN A 36 49.43 16.38 12.16
N PRO A 37 48.39 15.69 11.68
CA PRO A 37 47.77 16.16 10.47
C PRO A 37 47.15 17.53 10.76
N THR A 38 47.59 18.54 10.07
CA THR A 38 46.93 19.83 10.07
C THR A 38 45.51 19.60 9.56
N GLU A 39 44.56 19.55 10.46
CA GLU A 39 43.16 19.59 10.09
C GLU A 39 42.91 20.89 9.34
N GLN A 40 42.89 20.80 8.03
CA GLN A 40 42.42 21.90 7.20
C GLN A 40 40.92 22.04 7.44
N LEU A 41 40.57 22.82 8.44
CA LEU A 41 39.19 23.21 8.67
C LEU A 41 38.73 23.93 7.41
N LEU A 42 37.76 23.30 6.72
CA LEU A 42 37.09 23.93 5.61
C LEU A 42 36.60 25.32 6.00
N PRO A 43 36.78 26.31 5.18
CA PRO A 43 36.33 27.66 5.53
C PRO A 43 34.85 27.67 5.82
N ALA A 44 34.46 28.42 6.82
CA ALA A 44 33.04 28.46 7.29
C ALA A 44 32.06 28.80 6.17
N SER A 45 32.52 29.54 5.16
CA SER A 45 31.72 29.86 3.96
C SER A 45 31.33 28.62 3.16
N LEU A 46 32.23 27.63 3.06
CA LEU A 46 31.93 26.37 2.35
C LEU A 46 30.94 25.50 3.14
N LEU A 47 31.09 25.46 4.47
CA LEU A 47 30.18 24.73 5.33
C LEU A 47 28.76 25.30 5.27
N LEU A 48 28.65 26.63 5.27
CA LEU A 48 27.37 27.32 5.11
C LEU A 48 26.76 27.05 3.74
N ALA A 49 27.56 27.10 2.68
CA ALA A 49 27.09 26.80 1.32
C ALA A 49 26.57 25.36 1.21
N MET A 50 27.27 24.39 1.79
CA MET A 50 26.83 22.99 1.80
C MET A 50 25.52 22.81 2.58
N ALA A 51 25.40 23.52 3.70
CA ALA A 51 24.16 23.48 4.50
C ALA A 51 22.97 24.04 3.71
N TRP A 52 23.16 25.13 2.99
CA TRP A 52 22.14 25.71 2.12
C TRP A 52 21.74 24.77 0.97
N TRP A 53 22.72 24.11 0.34
CA TRP A 53 22.47 23.12 -0.69
C TRP A 53 21.67 21.92 -0.17
N CYS A 54 22.02 21.42 1.02
CA CYS A 54 21.28 20.33 1.66
C CYS A 54 19.85 20.74 1.97
N LEU A 55 19.65 21.95 2.49
CA LEU A 55 18.32 22.48 2.81
C LEU A 55 17.46 22.63 1.54
N THR A 56 18.04 23.15 0.44
CA THR A 56 17.30 23.29 -0.81
C THR A 56 16.93 21.95 -1.41
N LEU A 57 17.84 20.97 -1.36
CA LEU A 57 17.54 19.61 -1.85
C LEU A 57 16.45 18.94 -1.01
N LEU A 58 16.49 19.14 0.30
CA LEU A 58 15.47 18.63 1.20
C LEU A 58 14.11 19.25 0.92
N LEU A 59 14.09 20.57 0.69
CA LEU A 59 12.87 21.29 0.36
C LEU A 59 12.28 20.83 -0.98
N ILE A 60 13.13 20.66 -2.00
CA ILE A 60 12.71 20.16 -3.31
C ILE A 60 12.17 18.73 -3.20
N GLY A 61 12.84 17.89 -2.38
CA GLY A 61 12.39 16.52 -2.14
C GLY A 61 11.01 16.43 -1.53
N THR A 62 10.68 17.33 -0.61
CA THR A 62 9.35 17.35 0.00
C THR A 62 8.26 17.85 -0.97
N LEU A 63 8.62 18.74 -1.88
CA LEU A 63 7.67 19.24 -2.89
C LEU A 63 7.33 18.19 -3.95
N LEU A 64 8.20 17.19 -4.13
CA LEU A 64 7.97 16.11 -5.08
C LEU A 64 7.22 14.91 -4.46
N ALA A 65 6.71 15.05 -3.24
CA ALA A 65 5.88 14.01 -2.61
C ALA A 65 4.54 13.95 -3.36
N VAL A 66 4.48 13.11 -4.38
CA VAL A 66 3.25 12.86 -5.13
C VAL A 66 2.29 12.11 -4.21
N SER A 67 1.14 12.71 -3.92
CA SER A 67 0.12 12.05 -3.15
C SER A 67 -0.42 10.87 -3.96
N GLN A 68 -0.25 9.66 -3.44
CA GLN A 68 -0.77 8.47 -4.10
C GLN A 68 -2.30 8.48 -4.03
N PRO A 69 -2.98 8.03 -5.10
CA PRO A 69 -4.42 7.92 -5.06
C PRO A 69 -4.86 6.90 -4.01
N VAL A 70 -5.84 7.27 -3.22
CA VAL A 70 -6.38 6.42 -2.16
C VAL A 70 -7.76 5.95 -2.57
N LEU A 71 -8.01 4.64 -2.44
CA LEU A 71 -9.31 4.05 -2.67
C LEU A 71 -10.06 3.94 -1.34
N THR A 72 -11.33 4.28 -1.37
CA THR A 72 -12.22 4.18 -0.20
C THR A 72 -13.40 3.29 -0.55
N GLN A 73 -13.67 2.31 0.30
CA GLN A 73 -14.81 1.40 0.20
C GLN A 73 -15.65 1.48 1.48
N PRO A 74 -16.95 1.14 1.43
CA PRO A 74 -17.75 1.02 2.64
C PRO A 74 -17.29 -0.17 3.47
N ASP A 75 -17.38 -0.05 4.79
CA ASP A 75 -16.90 -1.08 5.72
C ASP A 75 -17.76 -2.34 5.66
N ALA A 76 -19.06 -2.21 5.47
CA ALA A 76 -19.97 -3.34 5.39
C ALA A 76 -21.26 -2.97 4.67
N LEU A 77 -21.84 -3.94 4.00
CA LEU A 77 -23.12 -3.78 3.31
C LEU A 77 -24.00 -5.01 3.63
N LEU A 78 -25.16 -4.77 4.20
CA LEU A 78 -26.13 -5.84 4.48
C LEU A 78 -27.15 -5.91 3.33
N VAL A 79 -27.17 -7.04 2.64
CA VAL A 79 -28.08 -7.29 1.52
C VAL A 79 -28.64 -8.72 1.65
N PHE A 80 -29.92 -8.89 1.35
CA PHE A 80 -30.55 -10.21 1.41
C PHE A 80 -30.51 -10.89 0.03
N PRO A 81 -30.50 -12.24 0.02
CA PRO A 81 -30.52 -12.97 -1.25
C PRO A 81 -31.71 -12.56 -2.13
N GLY A 82 -31.47 -12.46 -3.43
CA GLY A 82 -32.44 -12.00 -4.41
C GLY A 82 -32.43 -10.50 -4.66
N GLN A 83 -31.82 -9.72 -3.78
CA GLN A 83 -31.70 -8.26 -3.95
C GLN A 83 -30.49 -7.90 -4.80
N VAL A 84 -30.29 -6.61 -5.00
CA VAL A 84 -29.14 -6.05 -5.73
C VAL A 84 -28.18 -5.44 -4.71
N ALA A 85 -26.93 -5.86 -4.73
CA ALA A 85 -25.87 -5.23 -3.97
C ALA A 85 -25.09 -4.26 -4.86
N GLN A 86 -24.75 -3.09 -4.32
CA GLN A 86 -23.89 -2.11 -4.99
C GLN A 86 -22.78 -1.71 -4.03
N ILE A 87 -21.55 -2.03 -4.39
CA ILE A 87 -20.37 -1.76 -3.58
C ILE A 87 -19.54 -0.70 -4.31
N SER A 88 -19.39 0.48 -3.70
CA SER A 88 -18.66 1.59 -4.33
C SER A 88 -17.18 1.57 -3.96
N CYS A 89 -16.35 1.89 -4.92
CA CYS A 89 -14.90 2.06 -4.77
C CYS A 89 -14.59 3.49 -5.25
N MET A 90 -14.38 4.42 -4.31
CA MET A 90 -14.17 5.83 -4.61
C MET A 90 -12.68 6.16 -4.65
N LEU A 91 -12.28 6.93 -5.65
CA LEU A 91 -10.90 7.39 -5.81
C LEU A 91 -10.74 8.80 -5.28
N SER A 92 -9.75 8.98 -4.39
CA SER A 92 -9.38 10.28 -3.83
C SER A 92 -7.86 10.48 -3.99
N PRO A 93 -7.38 11.68 -4.26
CA PRO A 93 -8.11 12.94 -4.47
C PRO A 93 -8.73 13.06 -5.87
N ARG A 94 -9.68 14.00 -6.01
CA ARG A 94 -10.50 14.12 -7.23
C ARG A 94 -9.76 14.66 -8.46
N HIS A 95 -8.49 15.03 -8.35
CA HIS A 95 -7.74 15.46 -9.53
C HIS A 95 -7.30 14.29 -10.43
N ALA A 96 -7.47 13.05 -9.95
CA ALA A 96 -7.30 11.84 -10.74
C ALA A 96 -8.68 11.20 -10.95
N THR A 97 -9.06 10.89 -12.18
CA THR A 97 -10.35 10.27 -12.43
C THR A 97 -10.23 8.76 -12.43
N ILE A 98 -11.24 8.10 -11.89
CA ILE A 98 -11.23 6.65 -11.79
C ILE A 98 -11.19 5.99 -13.19
N GLN A 99 -11.73 6.68 -14.19
CA GLN A 99 -11.73 6.21 -15.59
C GLN A 99 -10.31 6.23 -16.20
N ASP A 100 -9.39 7.02 -15.67
CA ASP A 100 -8.01 7.06 -16.17
C ASP A 100 -7.23 5.78 -15.81
N TYR A 101 -7.66 5.10 -14.73
CA TYR A 101 -6.92 3.95 -14.18
C TYR A 101 -7.58 2.62 -14.51
N GLY A 102 -8.91 2.55 -14.42
CA GLY A 102 -9.63 1.29 -14.43
C GLY A 102 -9.56 0.59 -13.07
N VAL A 103 -10.57 -0.21 -12.78
CA VAL A 103 -10.72 -0.85 -11.48
C VAL A 103 -10.85 -2.35 -11.65
N SER A 104 -10.04 -3.09 -10.91
CA SER A 104 -10.13 -4.54 -10.77
C SER A 104 -10.84 -4.89 -9.47
N TRP A 105 -11.79 -5.80 -9.51
CA TRP A 105 -12.55 -6.26 -8.37
C TRP A 105 -12.17 -7.69 -8.01
N TYR A 106 -12.10 -7.95 -6.72
CA TYR A 106 -11.74 -9.26 -6.15
C TYR A 106 -12.74 -9.65 -5.08
N GLN A 107 -13.01 -10.94 -4.98
CA GLN A 107 -13.87 -11.54 -3.94
C GLN A 107 -13.02 -12.45 -3.06
N GLN A 108 -13.18 -12.34 -1.75
CA GLN A 108 -12.53 -13.25 -0.81
C GLN A 108 -13.55 -13.83 0.14
N ARG A 109 -13.82 -15.12 -0.02
CA ARG A 109 -14.68 -15.86 0.90
C ARG A 109 -13.89 -16.23 2.17
N PRO A 110 -14.57 -16.37 3.32
CA PRO A 110 -13.88 -16.78 4.55
C PRO A 110 -13.02 -18.01 4.34
N GLY A 111 -11.75 -17.94 4.76
CA GLY A 111 -10.81 -19.05 4.66
C GLY A 111 -10.24 -19.32 3.28
N SER A 112 -10.54 -18.47 2.28
CA SER A 112 -10.08 -18.65 0.91
C SER A 112 -9.16 -17.51 0.47
N ALA A 113 -8.36 -17.75 -0.55
CA ALA A 113 -7.58 -16.70 -1.20
C ALA A 113 -8.50 -15.76 -2.00
N PRO A 114 -8.10 -14.50 -2.20
CA PRO A 114 -8.86 -13.60 -3.08
C PRO A 114 -8.93 -14.14 -4.48
N ARG A 115 -10.13 -14.05 -5.08
CA ARG A 115 -10.42 -14.46 -6.45
C ARG A 115 -10.71 -13.22 -7.28
N TYR A 116 -10.08 -13.12 -8.44
CA TYR A 116 -10.37 -12.04 -9.41
C TYR A 116 -11.80 -12.20 -9.94
N LEU A 117 -12.56 -11.10 -9.97
CA LEU A 117 -13.92 -11.07 -10.50
C LEU A 117 -13.98 -10.44 -11.89
N LEU A 118 -13.60 -9.16 -11.97
CA LEU A 118 -13.71 -8.42 -13.22
C LEU A 118 -12.86 -7.15 -13.17
N TYR A 119 -12.61 -6.61 -14.35
CA TYR A 119 -12.01 -5.30 -14.56
C TYR A 119 -13.02 -4.41 -15.27
N TYR A 120 -13.08 -3.15 -14.88
CA TYR A 120 -13.97 -2.18 -15.51
C TYR A 120 -13.32 -0.80 -15.57
N ARG A 121 -13.31 -0.21 -16.72
CA ARG A 121 -12.84 1.16 -16.95
C ARG A 121 -13.90 1.97 -17.73
N SER A 122 -14.51 1.37 -18.74
CA SER A 122 -15.58 1.96 -19.54
C SER A 122 -16.42 0.84 -20.18
N GLU A 123 -17.47 1.23 -20.87
CA GLU A 123 -18.31 0.26 -21.62
C GLU A 123 -17.53 -0.47 -22.72
N GLU A 124 -16.51 0.19 -23.28
CA GLU A 124 -15.68 -0.39 -24.33
C GLU A 124 -14.44 -1.09 -23.78
N ASP A 125 -14.08 -0.83 -22.50
CA ASP A 125 -12.87 -1.36 -21.88
C ASP A 125 -13.23 -1.99 -20.54
N HIS A 126 -13.72 -3.23 -20.61
CA HIS A 126 -14.01 -4.03 -19.42
C HIS A 126 -13.75 -5.50 -19.73
N HIS A 127 -13.53 -6.28 -18.68
CA HIS A 127 -13.26 -7.71 -18.83
C HIS A 127 -13.82 -8.48 -17.64
N ARG A 128 -14.63 -9.50 -17.93
CA ARG A 128 -15.11 -10.46 -16.93
C ARG A 128 -14.75 -11.86 -17.43
N PRO A 129 -13.97 -12.64 -16.66
CA PRO A 129 -13.62 -14.02 -17.05
C PRO A 129 -14.88 -14.89 -17.24
N PRO A 130 -14.82 -15.88 -18.12
CA PRO A 130 -15.98 -16.72 -18.40
C PRO A 130 -16.46 -17.60 -17.24
N ASP A 131 -15.61 -17.82 -16.25
CA ASP A 131 -15.96 -18.56 -15.02
C ASP A 131 -16.67 -17.69 -13.97
N ILE A 132 -16.77 -16.37 -14.22
CA ILE A 132 -17.49 -15.45 -13.32
C ILE A 132 -18.93 -15.28 -13.85
N PRO A 133 -19.94 -15.53 -13.01
CA PRO A 133 -21.34 -15.41 -13.45
C PRO A 133 -21.73 -14.01 -13.91
N ASP A 134 -22.72 -13.96 -14.81
CA ASP A 134 -23.23 -12.71 -15.39
C ASP A 134 -23.85 -11.76 -14.36
N ARG A 135 -24.21 -12.29 -13.17
CA ARG A 135 -24.78 -11.46 -12.12
C ARG A 135 -23.78 -10.46 -11.54
N PHE A 136 -22.47 -10.64 -11.82
CA PHE A 136 -21.42 -9.68 -11.46
C PHE A 136 -21.18 -8.73 -12.62
N SER A 137 -21.33 -7.42 -12.37
CA SER A 137 -21.07 -6.37 -13.34
C SER A 137 -20.53 -5.14 -12.63
N ALA A 138 -20.13 -4.13 -13.37
CA ALA A 138 -19.63 -2.88 -12.77
C ALA A 138 -20.06 -1.70 -13.63
N ALA A 139 -20.05 -0.52 -13.02
CA ALA A 139 -20.37 0.74 -13.68
C ALA A 139 -19.58 1.88 -13.05
N ILE A 140 -19.36 2.94 -13.83
CA ILE A 140 -18.70 4.16 -13.31
C ILE A 140 -19.76 5.14 -12.84
N ASP A 141 -19.59 5.66 -11.63
CA ASP A 141 -20.28 6.82 -11.12
C ASP A 141 -19.33 8.03 -11.18
N ALA A 142 -19.43 8.77 -12.28
CA ALA A 142 -18.56 9.90 -12.53
C ALA A 142 -18.78 11.04 -11.52
N ALA A 143 -20.02 11.18 -11.01
CA ALA A 143 -20.33 12.24 -10.04
C ALA A 143 -19.58 12.08 -8.72
N HIS A 144 -19.34 10.84 -8.33
CA HIS A 144 -18.63 10.52 -7.07
C HIS A 144 -17.21 10.02 -7.29
N ASN A 145 -16.73 10.01 -8.53
CA ASN A 145 -15.41 9.48 -8.91
C ASN A 145 -15.24 8.04 -8.41
N ALA A 146 -16.23 7.20 -8.70
CA ALA A 146 -16.32 5.85 -8.14
C ALA A 146 -16.60 4.81 -9.23
N CYS A 147 -16.10 3.60 -8.98
CA CYS A 147 -16.51 2.40 -9.70
C CYS A 147 -17.41 1.59 -8.78
N ILE A 148 -18.57 1.19 -9.25
CA ILE A 148 -19.55 0.44 -8.46
C ILE A 148 -19.58 -1.00 -8.96
N LEU A 149 -19.28 -1.95 -8.07
CA LEU A 149 -19.53 -3.37 -8.33
C LEU A 149 -21.02 -3.66 -8.07
N ILE A 150 -21.66 -4.30 -9.03
CA ILE A 150 -23.10 -4.63 -8.97
C ILE A 150 -23.23 -6.15 -8.95
N ILE A 151 -23.91 -6.67 -7.94
CA ILE A 151 -24.24 -8.10 -7.84
C ILE A 151 -25.76 -8.22 -7.91
N SER A 152 -26.31 -8.84 -8.96
CA SER A 152 -27.76 -8.89 -9.18
C SER A 152 -28.18 -10.15 -9.93
N PRO A 153 -28.96 -11.03 -9.30
CA PRO A 153 -29.39 -11.04 -7.90
C PRO A 153 -28.29 -11.60 -6.98
N VAL A 154 -28.22 -11.11 -5.75
CA VAL A 154 -27.31 -11.62 -4.72
C VAL A 154 -27.73 -13.06 -4.34
N GLN A 155 -26.72 -13.93 -4.21
CA GLN A 155 -26.91 -15.33 -3.79
C GLN A 155 -26.26 -15.53 -2.41
N PRO A 156 -26.67 -16.55 -1.65
CA PRO A 156 -26.06 -16.82 -0.34
C PRO A 156 -24.54 -17.05 -0.41
N GLU A 157 -24.04 -17.61 -1.50
CA GLU A 157 -22.61 -17.85 -1.71
C GLU A 157 -21.82 -16.57 -2.01
N ASP A 158 -22.49 -15.43 -2.18
CA ASP A 158 -21.83 -14.12 -2.38
C ASP A 158 -21.48 -13.44 -1.06
N ASP A 159 -21.75 -14.08 0.10
CA ASP A 159 -21.32 -13.60 1.40
C ASP A 159 -19.78 -13.70 1.49
N ALA A 160 -19.11 -12.58 1.31
CA ALA A 160 -17.65 -12.50 1.12
C ALA A 160 -17.17 -11.07 1.33
N ASP A 161 -15.87 -10.91 1.47
CA ASP A 161 -15.22 -9.60 1.40
C ASP A 161 -14.93 -9.24 -0.06
N TYR A 162 -15.16 -7.99 -0.41
CA TYR A 162 -14.92 -7.49 -1.77
C TYR A 162 -13.88 -6.38 -1.73
N TYR A 163 -12.89 -6.48 -2.60
CA TYR A 163 -11.78 -5.52 -2.68
C TYR A 163 -11.69 -4.93 -4.07
N CYS A 164 -11.43 -3.64 -4.15
CA CYS A 164 -11.11 -2.98 -5.41
C CYS A 164 -9.64 -2.58 -5.44
N SER A 165 -9.10 -2.54 -6.64
CA SER A 165 -7.73 -2.11 -6.89
C SER A 165 -7.69 -1.28 -8.16
N VAL A 166 -6.98 -0.15 -8.16
CA VAL A 166 -6.71 0.62 -9.37
C VAL A 166 -5.32 0.30 -9.86
N GLY A 167 -5.15 0.24 -11.17
CA GLY A 167 -3.86 -0.01 -11.78
C GLY A 167 -3.79 0.60 -13.17
N TYR A 168 -2.59 1.00 -13.55
CA TYR A 168 -2.35 1.40 -14.93
C TYR A 168 -2.37 0.15 -15.79
N VAL A 169 -3.20 0.16 -16.81
CA VAL A 169 -3.10 -0.84 -17.88
C VAL A 169 -1.99 -0.32 -18.79
N SER A 170 -0.82 -0.94 -18.67
CA SER A 170 0.32 -0.65 -19.55
C SER A 170 0.17 -1.37 -20.88
#